data_9cee32d2a5094750b8b76df80d1a4409
#
_entry.id   9cee32d2a5094750b8b76df80d1a4409
#
_cell.length_a   1.000
_cell.length_b   1.000
_cell.length_c   1.000
_cell.angle_alpha   90.00
_cell.angle_beta   90.00
_cell.angle_gamma   90.00
#
_symmetry.space_group_name_H-M   'P 1'
#
loop_
_entity.id
_entity.type
_entity.pdbx_description
1 polymer ?
#
loop_
_entity_poly.entity_id
_entity_poly.type
_entity_poly.pdbx_seq_one_letter_code
_entity_poly.pdbx_strand_id
1 'polypeptide(L)'
;MKIFAPAKTKIGFHYDHFNQPVLPPLVSAAAKVHEPSGKILVYMGFEAIEDIVSFLSGFTGISFEVFAKVDKRQERGNITINPLSVDHFHQQLASCDGVISNAGFELSSECLVYGKKLLIKPLLGQYEQLCNVVALEMMGRATVMDSLDRKVLKAWLKQPVERPIIFPKVADALASWIVNPDRGDVETLAKTIWGEYQSLAINDGGHIA
;
A
#
# COMPACT_ATOMS: atom_id res chain seq x y z
N MET A 1 23.73 -2.26 -6.93
CA MET A 1 22.91 -3.50 -6.96
C MET A 1 23.65 -4.73 -7.53
N LYS A 2 24.54 -4.63 -8.51
CA LYS A 2 25.28 -5.81 -9.05
C LYS A 2 26.13 -6.57 -8.01
N ILE A 3 26.57 -5.90 -6.94
CA ILE A 3 27.44 -6.49 -5.91
C ILE A 3 26.62 -7.18 -4.81
N PHE A 4 25.41 -6.72 -4.53
CA PHE A 4 24.61 -7.20 -3.39
C PHE A 4 23.74 -8.43 -3.74
N ALA A 5 23.20 -8.49 -4.96
CA ALA A 5 22.36 -9.60 -5.40
C ALA A 5 22.62 -9.90 -6.90
N PRO A 6 23.69 -10.64 -7.21
CA PRO A 6 23.96 -11.02 -8.60
C PRO A 6 22.90 -12.02 -9.09
N ALA A 7 22.12 -11.62 -10.11
CA ALA A 7 21.14 -12.47 -10.75
C ALA A 7 21.21 -12.30 -12.27
N LYS A 8 21.02 -13.41 -13.02
CA LYS A 8 20.97 -13.38 -14.48
C LYS A 8 19.70 -12.67 -14.97
N THR A 9 18.57 -12.92 -14.32
CA THR A 9 17.28 -12.31 -14.62
C THR A 9 16.82 -11.51 -13.43
N LYS A 10 16.35 -10.30 -13.64
CA LYS A 10 15.80 -9.41 -12.61
C LYS A 10 14.39 -9.06 -12.99
N ILE A 11 13.48 -9.11 -12.03
CA ILE A 11 12.08 -8.77 -12.18
C ILE A 11 11.79 -7.68 -11.15
N GLY A 12 11.27 -6.55 -11.63
CA GLY A 12 10.77 -5.46 -10.80
C GLY A 12 9.26 -5.54 -10.67
N PHE A 13 8.74 -5.01 -9.57
CA PHE A 13 7.31 -4.84 -9.33
C PHE A 13 7.03 -3.37 -9.04
N HIS A 14 5.91 -2.84 -9.57
CA HIS A 14 5.46 -1.50 -9.23
C HIS A 14 3.93 -1.37 -9.39
N TYR A 15 3.36 -0.28 -8.88
CA TYR A 15 1.91 -0.02 -8.95
C TYR A 15 1.40 0.27 -10.36
N ASP A 16 2.29 0.73 -11.25
CA ASP A 16 2.06 0.94 -12.70
C ASP A 16 3.34 0.60 -13.45
N HIS A 17 3.25 0.39 -14.75
CA HIS A 17 4.42 0.04 -15.57
C HIS A 17 5.38 1.22 -15.81
N PHE A 18 4.91 2.48 -15.81
CA PHE A 18 5.73 3.68 -16.06
C PHE A 18 6.64 3.54 -17.29
N ASN A 19 6.16 2.84 -18.33
CA ASN A 19 6.93 2.48 -19.54
C ASN A 19 8.23 1.68 -19.24
N GLN A 20 8.26 0.92 -18.16
CA GLN A 20 9.36 0.05 -17.75
C GLN A 20 8.89 -1.41 -17.72
N PRO A 21 9.82 -2.40 -17.94
CA PRO A 21 9.49 -3.82 -17.88
C PRO A 21 9.35 -4.31 -16.42
N VAL A 22 8.41 -3.74 -15.69
CA VAL A 22 8.07 -4.12 -14.31
C VAL A 22 6.70 -4.78 -14.28
N LEU A 23 6.47 -5.64 -13.31
CA LEU A 23 5.20 -6.34 -13.11
C LEU A 23 4.32 -5.61 -12.10
N PRO A 24 3.00 -5.79 -12.14
CA PRO A 24 2.10 -5.36 -11.09
C PRO A 24 2.44 -5.99 -9.74
N PRO A 25 1.95 -5.42 -8.63
CA PRO A 25 2.18 -5.98 -7.30
C PRO A 25 1.67 -7.42 -7.17
N LEU A 26 2.38 -8.22 -6.36
CA LEU A 26 1.96 -9.57 -5.97
C LEU A 26 1.03 -9.47 -4.76
N VAL A 27 -0.20 -9.07 -4.98
CA VAL A 27 -1.22 -8.96 -3.93
C VAL A 27 -2.41 -9.87 -4.25
N SER A 28 -2.95 -10.49 -3.20
CA SER A 28 -4.16 -11.29 -3.36
C SER A 28 -5.35 -10.35 -3.59
N ALA A 29 -6.00 -10.50 -4.73
CA ALA A 29 -7.25 -9.81 -4.99
C ALA A 29 -8.29 -10.35 -4.02
N ALA A 30 -8.95 -9.50 -3.31
CA ALA A 30 -10.35 -9.62 -2.90
C ALA A 30 -10.66 -8.77 -1.68
N ALA A 31 -10.85 -7.53 -1.87
CA ALA A 31 -11.66 -6.85 -0.89
C ALA A 31 -13.03 -6.57 -1.47
N LYS A 32 -14.04 -6.97 -0.75
CA LYS A 32 -15.36 -6.39 -0.92
C LYS A 32 -15.23 -4.90 -0.58
N VAL A 33 -15.85 -4.04 -1.38
CA VAL A 33 -15.99 -2.62 -1.02
C VAL A 33 -16.53 -2.57 0.40
N HIS A 34 -15.84 -1.88 1.26
CA HIS A 34 -16.17 -1.78 2.67
C HIS A 34 -16.92 -0.47 2.94
N GLU A 35 -18.00 -0.54 3.69
CA GLU A 35 -18.70 0.67 4.16
C GLU A 35 -17.81 1.43 5.16
N PRO A 36 -17.79 2.76 5.10
CA PRO A 36 -16.97 3.58 6.02
C PRO A 36 -17.23 3.22 7.49
N SER A 37 -16.17 2.93 8.21
CA SER A 37 -16.20 2.47 9.61
C SER A 37 -15.77 3.50 10.63
N GLY A 38 -15.20 4.63 10.18
CA GLY A 38 -14.55 5.61 11.04
C GLY A 38 -13.22 5.13 11.64
N LYS A 39 -12.65 4.03 11.14
CA LYS A 39 -11.40 3.46 11.64
C LYS A 39 -10.23 3.79 10.72
N ILE A 40 -9.12 4.15 11.31
CA ILE A 40 -7.84 4.37 10.62
C ILE A 40 -6.79 3.41 11.19
N LEU A 41 -6.19 2.64 10.31
CA LEU A 41 -5.06 1.78 10.62
C LEU A 41 -3.76 2.59 10.59
N VAL A 42 -2.89 2.39 11.57
CA VAL A 42 -1.62 3.12 11.67
C VAL A 42 -0.47 2.10 11.84
N TYR A 43 0.47 2.13 10.90
CA TYR A 43 1.66 1.29 10.94
C TYR A 43 2.90 2.09 10.53
N MET A 44 3.60 2.61 11.53
CA MET A 44 4.78 3.46 11.36
C MET A 44 5.91 2.90 12.24
N GLY A 45 6.50 1.79 11.82
CA GLY A 45 7.46 1.01 12.61
C GLY A 45 8.79 1.73 12.91
N PHE A 46 9.02 2.89 12.34
CA PHE A 46 10.23 3.70 12.52
C PHE A 46 9.99 4.98 13.33
N GLU A 47 8.76 5.22 13.77
CA GLU A 47 8.41 6.36 14.62
C GLU A 47 8.25 5.90 16.08
N ALA A 48 8.58 6.76 17.02
CA ALA A 48 8.34 6.48 18.43
C ALA A 48 6.83 6.47 18.73
N ILE A 49 6.38 5.53 19.56
CA ILE A 49 4.95 5.38 19.90
C ILE A 49 4.38 6.67 20.48
N GLU A 50 5.13 7.36 21.33
CA GLU A 50 4.66 8.60 21.96
C GLU A 50 4.47 9.73 20.93
N ASP A 51 5.30 9.78 19.90
CA ASP A 51 5.15 10.73 18.80
C ASP A 51 3.91 10.41 17.96
N ILE A 52 3.66 9.12 17.68
CA ILE A 52 2.45 8.66 17.00
C ILE A 52 1.20 9.02 17.83
N VAL A 53 1.21 8.74 19.12
CA VAL A 53 0.08 9.06 20.03
C VAL A 53 -0.16 10.57 20.06
N SER A 54 0.90 11.37 20.19
CA SER A 54 0.80 12.85 20.16
C SER A 54 0.22 13.35 18.83
N PHE A 55 0.66 12.78 17.73
CA PHE A 55 0.18 13.11 16.39
C PHE A 55 -1.31 12.82 16.20
N LEU A 56 -1.80 11.69 16.72
CA LEU A 56 -3.18 11.22 16.58
C LEU A 56 -4.14 11.80 17.63
N SER A 57 -3.64 12.30 18.76
CA SER A 57 -4.45 12.78 19.87
C SER A 57 -5.37 13.95 19.47
N GLY A 58 -6.59 13.98 20.03
CA GLY A 58 -7.54 15.08 19.85
C GLY A 58 -8.34 15.06 18.55
N PHE A 59 -8.19 14.04 17.69
CA PHE A 59 -9.09 13.81 16.55
C PHE A 59 -10.29 12.98 17.00
N THR A 60 -11.31 13.64 17.56
CA THR A 60 -12.54 12.99 18.02
C THR A 60 -13.38 12.47 16.85
N GLY A 61 -14.11 11.39 17.08
CA GLY A 61 -14.96 10.76 16.05
C GLY A 61 -14.22 9.80 15.10
N ILE A 62 -12.91 9.64 15.27
CA ILE A 62 -12.08 8.69 14.52
C ILE A 62 -11.48 7.69 15.52
N SER A 63 -11.48 6.40 15.18
CA SER A 63 -10.80 5.35 15.94
C SER A 63 -9.48 5.01 15.25
N PHE A 64 -8.37 5.03 16.00
CA PHE A 64 -7.05 4.70 15.46
C PHE A 64 -6.58 3.35 16.00
N GLU A 65 -6.29 2.41 15.08
CA GLU A 65 -5.71 1.10 15.37
C GLU A 65 -4.22 1.14 15.02
N VAL A 66 -3.38 1.36 16.01
CA VAL A 66 -1.92 1.46 15.86
C VAL A 66 -1.29 0.09 16.07
N PHE A 67 -0.51 -0.39 15.11
CA PHE A 67 0.29 -1.61 15.27
C PHE A 67 1.75 -1.24 15.52
N ALA A 68 2.28 -1.71 16.64
CA ALA A 68 3.65 -1.38 17.06
C ALA A 68 4.28 -2.55 17.84
N LYS A 69 5.60 -2.46 18.06
CA LYS A 69 6.34 -3.44 18.85
C LYS A 69 6.08 -3.19 20.34
N VAL A 70 4.97 -3.70 20.83
CA VAL A 70 4.56 -3.68 22.25
C VAL A 70 4.21 -5.09 22.71
N ASP A 71 4.32 -5.36 24.01
CA ASP A 71 4.06 -6.68 24.56
C ASP A 71 2.56 -6.95 24.73
N LYS A 72 1.76 -5.93 24.92
CA LYS A 72 0.31 -6.03 25.15
C LYS A 72 -0.46 -4.85 24.57
N ARG A 73 -1.73 -5.10 24.28
CA ARG A 73 -2.67 -4.06 23.84
C ARG A 73 -2.81 -2.97 24.90
N GLN A 74 -2.85 -1.72 24.44
CA GLN A 74 -3.02 -0.52 25.25
C GLN A 74 -4.11 0.35 24.64
N GLU A 75 -4.88 1.04 25.47
CA GLU A 75 -5.91 2.00 25.04
C GLU A 75 -5.59 3.39 25.58
N ARG A 76 -5.61 4.39 24.71
CA ARG A 76 -5.35 5.80 25.03
C ARG A 76 -6.42 6.67 24.35
N GLY A 77 -7.60 6.73 24.97
CA GLY A 77 -8.76 7.40 24.40
C GLY A 77 -9.27 6.68 23.16
N ASN A 78 -9.25 7.35 22.02
CA ASN A 78 -9.64 6.78 20.71
C ASN A 78 -8.48 6.11 19.94
N ILE A 79 -7.36 5.88 20.60
CA ILE A 79 -6.18 5.24 20.04
C ILE A 79 -5.98 3.89 20.72
N THR A 80 -6.06 2.81 19.97
CA THR A 80 -5.72 1.46 20.42
C THR A 80 -4.34 1.10 19.87
N ILE A 81 -3.41 0.74 20.74
CA ILE A 81 -2.07 0.28 20.37
C ILE A 81 -2.06 -1.24 20.50
N ASN A 82 -1.85 -1.92 19.39
CA ASN A 82 -1.87 -3.38 19.28
C ASN A 82 -0.46 -3.95 19.12
N PRO A 83 -0.17 -5.12 19.72
CA PRO A 83 1.00 -5.90 19.36
C PRO A 83 1.00 -6.27 17.88
N LEU A 84 2.19 -6.51 17.32
CA LEU A 84 2.32 -6.98 15.95
C LEU A 84 1.71 -8.38 15.81
N SER A 85 0.75 -8.53 14.92
CA SER A 85 0.05 -9.77 14.60
C SER A 85 -0.42 -9.69 13.16
N VAL A 86 0.00 -10.63 12.33
CA VAL A 86 -0.34 -10.67 10.89
C VAL A 86 -1.85 -10.78 10.71
N ASP A 87 -2.49 -11.76 11.36
CA ASP A 87 -3.92 -12.01 11.20
C ASP A 87 -4.76 -10.82 11.68
N HIS A 88 -4.44 -10.27 12.86
CA HIS A 88 -5.15 -9.12 13.40
C HIS A 88 -4.94 -7.87 12.53
N PHE A 89 -3.72 -7.66 12.04
CA PHE A 89 -3.41 -6.55 11.12
C PHE A 89 -4.27 -6.62 9.86
N HIS A 90 -4.32 -7.77 9.19
CA HIS A 90 -5.11 -7.94 7.97
C HIS A 90 -6.63 -7.80 8.22
N GLN A 91 -7.13 -8.25 9.38
CA GLN A 91 -8.53 -8.02 9.76
C GLN A 91 -8.84 -6.52 9.90
N GLN A 92 -7.95 -5.75 10.54
CA GLN A 92 -8.10 -4.31 10.66
C GLN A 92 -7.93 -3.60 9.31
N LEU A 93 -6.97 -4.02 8.48
CA LEU A 93 -6.78 -3.50 7.13
C LEU A 93 -8.05 -3.70 6.27
N ALA A 94 -8.66 -4.87 6.32
CA ALA A 94 -9.89 -5.14 5.58
C ALA A 94 -11.04 -4.21 6.00
N SER A 95 -11.11 -3.83 7.27
CA SER A 95 -12.24 -3.08 7.86
C SER A 95 -12.00 -1.58 8.04
N CYS A 96 -10.78 -1.05 7.87
CA CYS A 96 -10.49 0.38 8.04
C CYS A 96 -10.88 1.21 6.81
N ASP A 97 -10.98 2.52 6.99
CA ASP A 97 -11.26 3.48 5.90
C ASP A 97 -9.98 4.00 5.24
N GLY A 98 -8.87 3.94 5.96
CA GLY A 98 -7.60 4.42 5.46
C GLY A 98 -6.43 3.97 6.33
N VAL A 99 -5.25 4.15 5.81
CA VAL A 99 -3.99 3.71 6.42
C VAL A 99 -3.00 4.86 6.50
N ILE A 100 -2.37 5.00 7.66
CA ILE A 100 -1.23 5.89 7.88
C ILE A 100 0.01 5.01 8.04
N SER A 101 1.01 5.19 7.17
CA SER A 101 2.20 4.34 7.20
C SER A 101 3.45 5.03 6.69
N ASN A 102 4.58 4.34 6.79
CA ASN A 102 5.73 4.63 5.95
C ASN A 102 5.43 4.13 4.51
N ALA A 103 6.13 4.65 3.51
CA ALA A 103 5.85 4.37 2.11
C ALA A 103 6.42 3.00 1.64
N GLY A 104 6.16 1.93 2.40
CA GLY A 104 6.54 0.57 2.03
C GLY A 104 5.69 0.03 0.88
N PHE A 105 6.30 -0.73 -0.05
CA PHE A 105 5.64 -1.21 -1.26
C PHE A 105 4.48 -2.17 -0.99
N GLU A 106 4.68 -3.17 -0.12
CA GLU A 106 3.69 -4.22 0.13
C GLU A 106 2.39 -3.67 0.71
N LEU A 107 2.47 -2.94 1.84
CA LEU A 107 1.30 -2.38 2.49
C LEU A 107 0.57 -1.37 1.59
N SER A 108 1.31 -0.55 0.86
CA SER A 108 0.69 0.38 -0.10
C SER A 108 -0.04 -0.36 -1.22
N SER A 109 0.54 -1.46 -1.73
CA SER A 109 -0.11 -2.33 -2.74
C SER A 109 -1.41 -2.94 -2.21
N GLU A 110 -1.40 -3.44 -0.98
CA GLU A 110 -2.61 -3.95 -0.32
C GLU A 110 -3.67 -2.85 -0.17
N CYS A 111 -3.25 -1.64 0.24
CA CYS A 111 -4.17 -0.50 0.35
C CYS A 111 -4.82 -0.14 -0.98
N LEU A 112 -4.09 -0.19 -2.09
CA LEU A 112 -4.64 0.05 -3.43
C LEU A 112 -5.71 -1.00 -3.78
N VAL A 113 -5.44 -2.28 -3.52
CA VAL A 113 -6.38 -3.38 -3.78
C VAL A 113 -7.60 -3.29 -2.87
N TYR A 114 -7.44 -2.89 -1.61
CA TYR A 114 -8.54 -2.73 -0.65
C TYR A 114 -9.27 -1.38 -0.78
N GLY A 115 -8.85 -0.49 -1.67
CA GLY A 115 -9.45 0.84 -1.82
C GLY A 115 -9.31 1.70 -0.58
N LYS A 116 -8.18 1.60 0.11
CA LYS A 116 -7.92 2.38 1.32
C LYS A 116 -7.24 3.69 0.95
N LYS A 117 -7.73 4.80 1.48
CA LYS A 117 -6.99 6.05 1.37
C LYS A 117 -5.68 5.98 2.15
N LEU A 118 -4.62 6.53 1.58
CA LEU A 118 -3.27 6.47 2.11
C LEU A 118 -2.77 7.84 2.58
N LEU A 119 -2.24 7.89 3.81
CA LEU A 119 -1.38 8.96 4.29
C LEU A 119 0.00 8.38 4.58
N ILE A 120 1.00 8.79 3.81
CA ILE A 120 2.32 8.19 3.86
C ILE A 120 3.39 9.20 4.29
N LYS A 121 4.33 8.72 5.11
CA LYS A 121 5.53 9.45 5.51
C LYS A 121 6.74 8.61 5.14
N PRO A 122 7.47 8.94 4.04
CA PRO A 122 8.66 8.19 3.65
C PRO A 122 9.75 8.34 4.71
N LEU A 123 10.61 7.34 4.78
CA LEU A 123 11.81 7.39 5.61
C LEU A 123 12.92 8.15 4.88
N LEU A 124 13.57 9.04 5.59
CA LEU A 124 14.68 9.79 5.04
C LEU A 124 15.82 8.84 4.60
N GLY A 125 16.31 9.02 3.37
CA GLY A 125 17.39 8.20 2.83
C GLY A 125 16.96 6.81 2.30
N GLN A 126 15.69 6.46 2.34
CA GLN A 126 15.14 5.23 1.77
C GLN A 126 14.68 5.46 0.33
N TYR A 127 15.57 5.16 -0.63
CA TYR A 127 15.32 5.41 -2.06
C TYR A 127 14.06 4.69 -2.57
N GLU A 128 13.85 3.44 -2.17
CA GLU A 128 12.65 2.66 -2.53
C GLU A 128 11.37 3.39 -2.12
N GLN A 129 11.32 3.87 -0.86
CA GLN A 129 10.13 4.57 -0.37
C GLN A 129 9.89 5.90 -1.10
N LEU A 130 10.95 6.60 -1.51
CA LEU A 130 10.82 7.81 -2.33
C LEU A 130 10.24 7.48 -3.71
N CYS A 131 10.67 6.39 -4.34
CA CYS A 131 10.08 5.93 -5.61
C CYS A 131 8.60 5.58 -5.44
N ASN A 132 8.24 4.89 -4.36
CA ASN A 132 6.86 4.55 -4.06
C ASN A 132 6.00 5.80 -3.84
N VAL A 133 6.51 6.81 -3.14
CA VAL A 133 5.84 8.11 -2.96
C VAL A 133 5.54 8.76 -4.29
N VAL A 134 6.56 8.93 -5.15
CA VAL A 134 6.38 9.58 -6.46
C VAL A 134 5.33 8.85 -7.30
N ALA A 135 5.36 7.53 -7.33
CA ALA A 135 4.39 6.75 -8.07
C ALA A 135 2.96 6.91 -7.53
N LEU A 136 2.78 6.83 -6.21
CA LEU A 136 1.47 6.99 -5.57
C LEU A 136 0.91 8.40 -5.75
N GLU A 137 1.76 9.44 -5.73
CA GLU A 137 1.36 10.82 -6.04
C GLU A 137 0.96 10.99 -7.51
N MET A 138 1.75 10.44 -8.45
CA MET A 138 1.42 10.47 -9.88
C MET A 138 0.08 9.77 -10.17
N MET A 139 -0.24 8.72 -9.43
CA MET A 139 -1.51 8.00 -9.53
C MET A 139 -2.66 8.70 -8.77
N GLY A 140 -2.39 9.75 -8.00
CA GLY A 140 -3.37 10.40 -7.13
C GLY A 140 -3.89 9.50 -6.00
N ARG A 141 -3.09 8.54 -5.53
CA ARG A 141 -3.51 7.48 -4.60
C ARG A 141 -2.98 7.63 -3.18
N ALA A 142 -2.18 8.66 -2.90
CA ALA A 142 -1.71 8.92 -1.55
C ALA A 142 -1.62 10.42 -1.27
N THR A 143 -1.81 10.77 -0.01
CA THR A 143 -1.37 12.05 0.54
C THR A 143 -0.02 11.84 1.22
N VAL A 144 0.92 12.73 0.96
CA VAL A 144 2.29 12.64 1.49
C VAL A 144 2.49 13.66 2.61
N MET A 145 3.24 13.28 3.64
CA MET A 145 3.72 14.18 4.68
C MET A 145 5.21 13.93 4.94
N ASP A 146 5.99 14.98 5.10
CA ASP A 146 7.42 14.88 5.40
C ASP A 146 7.71 14.68 6.89
N SER A 147 6.77 15.08 7.73
CA SER A 147 6.80 14.94 9.19
C SER A 147 5.41 14.60 9.71
N LEU A 148 5.27 14.29 11.00
CA LEU A 148 3.98 14.03 11.64
C LEU A 148 3.15 15.35 11.74
N ASP A 149 2.65 15.80 10.58
CA ASP A 149 1.91 17.06 10.45
C ASP A 149 0.42 16.87 10.67
N ARG A 150 -0.07 17.41 11.81
CA ARG A 150 -1.49 17.35 12.18
C ARG A 150 -2.42 18.12 11.23
N LYS A 151 -1.92 19.13 10.49
CA LYS A 151 -2.73 19.86 9.51
C LYS A 151 -2.98 18.98 8.29
N VAL A 152 -1.94 18.28 7.84
CA VAL A 152 -2.05 17.30 6.74
C VAL A 152 -3.00 16.17 7.14
N LEU A 153 -2.83 15.59 8.34
CA LEU A 153 -3.75 14.57 8.87
C LEU A 153 -5.21 15.06 8.87
N LYS A 154 -5.46 16.28 9.38
CA LYS A 154 -6.81 16.84 9.44
C LYS A 154 -7.45 17.01 8.06
N ALA A 155 -6.68 17.38 7.06
CA ALA A 155 -7.14 17.50 5.67
C ALA A 155 -7.42 16.11 5.08
N TRP A 156 -6.48 15.16 5.25
CA TRP A 156 -6.61 13.80 4.75
C TRP A 156 -7.79 13.03 5.36
N LEU A 157 -8.07 13.19 6.63
CA LEU A 157 -9.21 12.53 7.28
C LEU A 157 -10.56 12.87 6.63
N LYS A 158 -10.67 14.04 6.00
CA LYS A 158 -11.89 14.49 5.29
C LYS A 158 -12.00 13.93 3.86
N GLN A 159 -10.94 13.34 3.34
CA GLN A 159 -10.98 12.76 2.00
C GLN A 159 -11.90 11.51 2.00
N PRO A 160 -12.58 11.22 0.88
CA PRO A 160 -13.35 10.00 0.74
C PRO A 160 -12.46 8.77 0.78
N VAL A 161 -13.07 7.61 0.95
CA VAL A 161 -12.41 6.31 0.70
C VAL A 161 -12.12 6.17 -0.78
N GLU A 162 -11.06 5.44 -1.11
CA GLU A 162 -10.63 5.22 -2.48
C GLU A 162 -11.39 4.05 -3.13
N ARG A 163 -11.33 3.98 -4.45
CA ARG A 163 -11.80 2.81 -5.18
C ARG A 163 -10.69 1.75 -5.24
N PRO A 164 -11.03 0.47 -5.04
CA PRO A 164 -10.08 -0.62 -5.22
C PRO A 164 -9.45 -0.62 -6.61
N ILE A 165 -8.17 -0.96 -6.70
CA ILE A 165 -7.50 -1.30 -7.96
C ILE A 165 -7.47 -2.82 -8.10
N ILE A 166 -7.91 -3.32 -9.24
CA ILE A 166 -7.90 -4.76 -9.54
C ILE A 166 -6.65 -5.04 -10.38
N PHE A 167 -5.62 -5.58 -9.77
CA PHE A 167 -4.45 -6.05 -10.51
C PHE A 167 -4.68 -7.43 -11.11
N PRO A 168 -4.03 -7.76 -12.26
CA PRO A 168 -4.08 -9.10 -12.83
C PRO A 168 -3.43 -10.14 -11.90
N LYS A 169 -3.71 -11.43 -12.13
CA LYS A 169 -3.15 -12.55 -11.34
C LYS A 169 -1.68 -12.78 -11.66
N VAL A 170 -0.83 -11.88 -11.19
CA VAL A 170 0.61 -11.86 -11.47
C VAL A 170 1.31 -13.14 -10.99
N ALA A 171 0.93 -13.69 -9.84
CA ALA A 171 1.60 -14.86 -9.25
C ALA A 171 1.52 -16.08 -10.17
N ASP A 172 0.34 -16.38 -10.72
CA ASP A 172 0.12 -17.52 -11.61
C ASP A 172 0.89 -17.35 -12.93
N ALA A 173 0.83 -16.15 -13.54
CA ALA A 173 1.53 -15.84 -14.76
C ALA A 173 3.06 -15.92 -14.59
N LEU A 174 3.56 -15.37 -13.48
CA LEU A 174 5.00 -15.41 -13.16
C LEU A 174 5.47 -16.82 -12.86
N ALA A 175 4.73 -17.61 -12.09
CA ALA A 175 5.07 -19.01 -11.81
C ALA A 175 5.15 -19.82 -13.12
N SER A 176 4.15 -19.69 -13.99
CA SER A 176 4.13 -20.35 -15.29
C SER A 176 5.31 -19.92 -16.18
N TRP A 177 5.64 -18.63 -16.18
CA TRP A 177 6.79 -18.11 -16.92
C TRP A 177 8.12 -18.65 -16.39
N ILE A 178 8.30 -18.75 -15.04
CA ILE A 178 9.54 -19.25 -14.43
C ILE A 178 9.82 -20.71 -14.82
N VAL A 179 8.79 -21.57 -14.81
CA VAL A 179 8.96 -23.01 -15.09
C VAL A 179 9.02 -23.35 -16.59
N ASN A 180 8.66 -22.40 -17.47
CA ASN A 180 8.70 -22.61 -18.90
C ASN A 180 10.15 -22.54 -19.43
N PRO A 181 10.72 -23.62 -20.01
CA PRO A 181 12.05 -23.60 -20.57
C PRO A 181 12.19 -22.64 -21.78
N ASP A 182 11.12 -22.44 -22.52
CA ASP A 182 11.05 -21.58 -23.74
C ASP A 182 10.52 -20.17 -23.38
N ARG A 183 10.62 -19.77 -22.12
CA ARG A 183 10.16 -18.45 -21.68
C ARG A 183 10.82 -17.32 -22.44
N GLY A 184 10.03 -16.36 -22.87
CA GLY A 184 10.49 -15.08 -23.41
C GLY A 184 11.19 -14.21 -22.35
N ASP A 185 11.50 -13.00 -22.71
CA ASP A 185 12.09 -12.02 -21.80
C ASP A 185 11.04 -11.43 -20.83
N VAL A 186 11.53 -10.71 -19.82
CA VAL A 186 10.70 -10.04 -18.80
C VAL A 186 9.85 -8.93 -19.42
N GLU A 187 10.33 -8.29 -20.49
CA GLU A 187 9.59 -7.21 -21.16
C GLU A 187 8.32 -7.74 -21.83
N THR A 188 8.40 -8.88 -22.50
CA THR A 188 7.25 -9.55 -23.10
C THR A 188 6.25 -9.99 -22.03
N LEU A 189 6.73 -10.58 -20.94
CA LEU A 189 5.88 -10.95 -19.80
C LEU A 189 5.15 -9.73 -19.22
N ALA A 190 5.85 -8.62 -18.99
CA ALA A 190 5.28 -7.40 -18.44
C ALA A 190 4.20 -6.83 -19.39
N LYS A 191 4.48 -6.74 -20.69
CA LYS A 191 3.50 -6.27 -21.67
C LYS A 191 2.22 -7.11 -21.69
N THR A 192 2.36 -8.42 -21.61
CA THR A 192 1.21 -9.33 -21.58
C THR A 192 0.36 -9.09 -20.33
N ILE A 193 0.98 -9.05 -19.15
CA ILE A 193 0.26 -8.89 -17.87
C ILE A 193 -0.41 -7.50 -17.80
N TRP A 194 0.26 -6.42 -18.19
CA TRP A 194 -0.33 -5.08 -18.20
C TRP A 194 -1.41 -4.92 -19.28
N GLY A 195 -1.30 -5.62 -20.41
CA GLY A 195 -2.36 -5.66 -21.42
C GLY A 195 -3.66 -6.29 -20.90
N GLU A 196 -3.56 -7.33 -20.09
CA GLU A 196 -4.71 -7.91 -19.40
C GLU A 196 -5.33 -6.92 -18.40
N TYR A 197 -4.51 -6.18 -17.65
CA TYR A 197 -4.97 -5.14 -16.72
C TYR A 197 -5.78 -4.05 -17.42
N GLN A 198 -5.29 -3.53 -18.54
CA GLN A 198 -6.00 -2.51 -19.33
C GLN A 198 -7.37 -3.01 -19.82
N SER A 199 -7.47 -4.26 -20.23
CA SER A 199 -8.73 -4.87 -20.66
C SER A 199 -9.74 -5.01 -19.51
N LEU A 200 -9.29 -5.32 -18.32
CA LEU A 200 -10.13 -5.40 -17.11
C LEU A 200 -10.64 -4.01 -16.70
N ALA A 201 -9.78 -3.01 -16.72
CA ALA A 201 -10.13 -1.63 -16.35
C ALA A 201 -11.17 -1.01 -17.29
N ILE A 202 -11.14 -1.32 -18.59
CA ILE A 202 -12.12 -0.87 -19.58
C ILE A 202 -13.50 -1.50 -19.32
N ASN A 203 -13.55 -2.78 -18.95
CA ASN A 203 -14.80 -3.50 -18.72
C ASN A 203 -15.51 -3.03 -17.43
N ASP A 204 -14.79 -2.54 -16.44
CA ASP A 204 -15.36 -2.04 -15.18
C ASP A 204 -15.70 -0.53 -15.20
N GLY A 205 -15.60 0.14 -16.36
CA GLY A 205 -15.89 1.57 -16.49
C GLY A 205 -14.92 2.48 -15.74
N GLY A 206 -13.74 1.99 -15.41
CA GLY A 206 -12.68 2.74 -14.75
C GLY A 206 -11.97 3.66 -15.72
N HIS A 207 -11.94 4.95 -15.45
CA HIS A 207 -11.03 5.86 -16.11
C HIS A 207 -9.60 5.45 -15.76
N ILE A 208 -8.83 5.10 -16.79
CA ILE A 208 -7.37 5.02 -16.72
C ILE A 208 -6.88 6.47 -16.56
N ALA A 209 -6.17 6.74 -15.47
CA ALA A 209 -5.50 8.02 -15.25
C ALA A 209 -4.33 8.19 -16.23
#